data_3e2fb45fc1cba9e15bc11a8ad660cfe2
#
_entry.id   3e2fb45fc1cba9e15bc11a8ad660cfe2
#
_cell.length_a   1.000
_cell.length_b   1.000
_cell.length_c   1.000
_cell.angle_alpha   90.00
_cell.angle_beta   90.00
_cell.angle_gamma   90.00
#
_symmetry.space_group_name_H-M   'P 1'
#
loop_
_entity.id
_entity.type
_entity.pdbx_description
1 polymer ?
#
loop_
_entity_poly.entity_id
_entity_poly.type
_entity_poly.pdbx_seq_one_letter_code
_entity_poly.pdbx_strand_id
1 'polypeptide(L)'
;MSQSIHLIFCGTPQFAVPTLERLVDAGFAVDSVVTQPDRPRGRGMATAFSPVKQRALELGLPIAQPERIKNNDEFRGQLATLKPDAIIVVGYGRIIPQWMIELPPLGNTNLHASLLPKYRGAAPIQWAIASGETVTGVTTMRIDAGLDTGDILLQKAIPIAPEDTAETLAPRMAAIGAELMVETLHGLKSGTIHPKPQDDSKATLAPLLKKEDGRINFHRPAPEIVNRMRGFQPWPGAYTTFRGKNLHIWTARQDGRHLKEGELAVDGERLIMGCGSGSALELLELQPEGRKRMAARDFVHGYHLSGGERLGE
;
A
#
# COMPACT_ATOMS: atom_id res chain seq x y z
N MET A 1 -19.29 -10.01 -33.61
CA MET A 1 -19.27 -9.72 -32.14
C MET A 1 -17.91 -10.15 -31.62
N SER A 2 -17.11 -9.24 -31.09
CA SER A 2 -15.82 -9.60 -30.47
C SER A 2 -16.12 -10.47 -29.26
N GLN A 3 -15.54 -11.67 -29.19
CA GLN A 3 -15.67 -12.54 -28.00
C GLN A 3 -15.19 -11.77 -26.76
N SER A 4 -15.96 -11.81 -25.70
CA SER A 4 -15.57 -11.27 -24.40
C SER A 4 -14.28 -11.94 -23.95
N ILE A 5 -13.37 -11.20 -23.30
CA ILE A 5 -12.18 -11.78 -22.68
C ILE A 5 -12.58 -12.42 -21.35
N HIS A 6 -12.25 -13.69 -21.18
CA HIS A 6 -12.50 -14.47 -19.96
C HIS A 6 -11.37 -14.29 -18.96
N LEU A 7 -11.70 -13.90 -17.72
CA LEU A 7 -10.72 -13.54 -16.72
C LEU A 7 -10.88 -14.33 -15.42
N ILE A 8 -9.74 -14.64 -14.79
CA ILE A 8 -9.67 -14.95 -13.37
C ILE A 8 -9.09 -13.71 -12.68
N PHE A 9 -9.76 -13.21 -11.64
CA PHE A 9 -9.30 -12.10 -10.84
C PHE A 9 -8.78 -12.58 -9.49
N CYS A 10 -7.52 -12.23 -9.14
CA CYS A 10 -6.89 -12.57 -7.88
C CYS A 10 -6.62 -11.29 -7.08
N GLY A 11 -7.32 -11.09 -5.97
CA GLY A 11 -7.16 -9.89 -5.15
C GLY A 11 -7.69 -10.07 -3.73
N THR A 12 -7.24 -9.20 -2.81
CA THR A 12 -7.68 -9.27 -1.41
C THR A 12 -8.00 -7.89 -0.82
N PRO A 13 -7.09 -6.87 -0.88
CA PRO A 13 -7.27 -5.59 -0.19
C PRO A 13 -8.23 -4.65 -0.91
N GLN A 14 -8.63 -3.57 -0.22
CA GLN A 14 -9.45 -2.49 -0.78
C GLN A 14 -8.88 -1.91 -2.09
N PHE A 15 -7.55 -1.86 -2.21
CA PHE A 15 -6.86 -1.37 -3.41
C PHE A 15 -7.23 -2.16 -4.68
N ALA A 16 -7.61 -3.43 -4.56
CA ALA A 16 -7.96 -4.30 -5.67
C ALA A 16 -9.42 -4.13 -6.15
N VAL A 17 -10.29 -3.57 -5.30
CA VAL A 17 -11.73 -3.48 -5.58
C VAL A 17 -12.04 -2.63 -6.82
N PRO A 18 -11.48 -1.42 -7.02
CA PRO A 18 -11.75 -0.61 -8.22
C PRO A 18 -11.38 -1.32 -9.53
N THR A 19 -10.31 -2.13 -9.52
CA THR A 19 -9.92 -2.90 -10.71
C THR A 19 -10.96 -3.98 -11.01
N LEU A 20 -11.45 -4.72 -10.01
CA LEU A 20 -12.51 -5.71 -10.21
C LEU A 20 -13.78 -5.08 -10.79
N GLU A 21 -14.25 -3.98 -10.20
CA GLU A 21 -15.41 -3.22 -10.66
C GLU A 21 -15.24 -2.77 -12.11
N ARG A 22 -14.11 -2.16 -12.40
CA ARG A 22 -13.85 -1.58 -13.72
C ARG A 22 -13.73 -2.64 -14.83
N LEU A 23 -13.23 -3.84 -14.50
CA LEU A 23 -13.22 -4.98 -15.43
C LEU A 23 -14.64 -5.44 -15.77
N VAL A 24 -15.52 -5.56 -14.77
CA VAL A 24 -16.92 -5.92 -14.97
C VAL A 24 -17.65 -4.84 -15.80
N ASP A 25 -17.50 -3.57 -15.44
CA ASP A 25 -18.12 -2.43 -16.13
C ASP A 25 -17.64 -2.31 -17.59
N ALA A 26 -16.40 -2.72 -17.87
CA ALA A 26 -15.84 -2.76 -19.23
C ALA A 26 -16.31 -3.96 -20.05
N GLY A 27 -17.15 -4.84 -19.48
CA GLY A 27 -17.72 -5.99 -20.18
C GLY A 27 -16.80 -7.20 -20.28
N PHE A 28 -15.75 -7.29 -19.46
CA PHE A 28 -14.97 -8.51 -19.34
C PHE A 28 -15.75 -9.59 -18.58
N ALA A 29 -15.61 -10.86 -18.99
CA ALA A 29 -16.18 -11.99 -18.28
C ALA A 29 -15.27 -12.40 -17.13
N VAL A 30 -15.63 -12.06 -15.88
CA VAL A 30 -14.89 -12.48 -14.69
C VAL A 30 -15.46 -13.83 -14.21
N ASP A 31 -14.85 -14.93 -14.66
CA ASP A 31 -15.34 -16.29 -14.40
C ASP A 31 -15.06 -16.77 -12.98
N SER A 32 -14.07 -16.22 -12.31
CA SER A 32 -13.78 -16.51 -10.90
C SER A 32 -13.00 -15.38 -10.24
N VAL A 33 -13.37 -15.07 -8.99
CA VAL A 33 -12.64 -14.16 -8.09
C VAL A 33 -11.93 -14.98 -7.02
N VAL A 34 -10.60 -14.99 -7.07
CA VAL A 34 -9.75 -15.71 -6.10
C VAL A 34 -9.29 -14.73 -5.04
N THR A 35 -9.64 -14.99 -3.79
CA THR A 35 -9.25 -14.13 -2.67
C THR A 35 -8.75 -14.95 -1.50
N GLN A 36 -8.07 -14.31 -0.53
CA GLN A 36 -7.61 -14.97 0.69
C GLN A 36 -8.79 -15.53 1.49
N PRO A 37 -8.63 -16.69 2.17
CA PRO A 37 -9.63 -17.20 3.08
C PRO A 37 -10.03 -16.21 4.15
N ASP A 38 -11.26 -16.28 4.59
CA ASP A 38 -11.77 -15.46 5.68
C ASP A 38 -11.00 -15.76 6.96
N ARG A 39 -10.62 -14.73 7.66
CA ARG A 39 -9.89 -14.86 8.94
C ARG A 39 -10.52 -13.99 10.01
N PRO A 40 -10.51 -14.44 11.27
CA PRO A 40 -10.94 -13.61 12.39
C PRO A 40 -10.18 -12.28 12.43
N ARG A 41 -10.88 -11.17 12.56
CA ARG A 41 -10.29 -9.81 12.66
C ARG A 41 -10.83 -9.07 13.87
N GLY A 42 -9.97 -8.23 14.47
CA GLY A 42 -10.34 -7.32 15.55
C GLY A 42 -10.48 -7.99 16.92
N ARG A 43 -10.81 -7.18 17.94
CA ARG A 43 -10.89 -7.61 19.35
C ARG A 43 -12.00 -8.62 19.65
N GLY A 44 -12.99 -8.75 18.77
CA GLY A 44 -14.12 -9.69 18.90
C GLY A 44 -13.96 -10.98 18.09
N MET A 45 -12.84 -11.21 17.40
CA MET A 45 -12.58 -12.41 16.58
C MET A 45 -13.69 -12.73 15.56
N ALA A 46 -14.51 -11.76 15.17
CA ALA A 46 -15.52 -11.95 14.14
C ALA A 46 -14.86 -12.21 12.78
N THR A 47 -15.35 -13.20 12.06
CA THR A 47 -14.88 -13.50 10.70
C THR A 47 -15.27 -12.35 9.76
N ALA A 48 -14.28 -11.62 9.26
CA ALA A 48 -14.50 -10.54 8.31
C ALA A 48 -14.14 -11.00 6.89
N PHE A 49 -15.02 -10.69 5.94
CA PHE A 49 -14.74 -10.90 4.53
C PHE A 49 -13.64 -9.93 4.06
N SER A 50 -12.82 -10.36 3.09
CA SER A 50 -11.94 -9.43 2.41
C SER A 50 -12.76 -8.40 1.61
N PRO A 51 -12.27 -7.17 1.40
CA PRO A 51 -12.95 -6.18 0.56
C PRO A 51 -13.31 -6.72 -0.83
N VAL A 52 -12.40 -7.48 -1.45
CA VAL A 52 -12.63 -8.11 -2.75
C VAL A 52 -13.75 -9.16 -2.67
N LYS A 53 -13.79 -10.00 -1.61
CA LYS A 53 -14.88 -10.97 -1.43
C LYS A 53 -16.22 -10.28 -1.29
N GLN A 54 -16.28 -9.26 -0.44
CA GLN A 54 -17.51 -8.51 -0.23
C GLN A 54 -18.03 -7.94 -1.56
N ARG A 55 -17.14 -7.31 -2.34
CA ARG A 55 -17.54 -6.74 -3.63
C ARG A 55 -17.91 -7.79 -4.67
N ALA A 56 -17.21 -8.93 -4.71
CA ALA A 56 -17.54 -10.03 -5.60
C ALA A 56 -18.94 -10.61 -5.33
N LEU A 57 -19.32 -10.72 -4.04
CA LEU A 57 -20.70 -11.15 -3.65
C LEU A 57 -21.75 -10.16 -4.14
N GLU A 58 -21.52 -8.85 -3.97
CA GLU A 58 -22.43 -7.79 -4.45
C GLU A 58 -22.60 -7.79 -5.97
N LEU A 59 -21.53 -8.15 -6.70
CA LEU A 59 -21.55 -8.28 -8.17
C LEU A 59 -22.07 -9.64 -8.67
N GLY A 60 -22.39 -10.58 -7.77
CA GLY A 60 -22.84 -11.91 -8.14
C GLY A 60 -21.77 -12.78 -8.81
N LEU A 61 -20.48 -12.51 -8.57
CA LEU A 61 -19.36 -13.23 -9.18
C LEU A 61 -19.00 -14.50 -8.43
N PRO A 62 -18.58 -15.58 -9.13
CA PRO A 62 -18.08 -16.80 -8.48
C PRO A 62 -16.80 -16.52 -7.66
N ILE A 63 -16.73 -17.08 -6.43
CA ILE A 63 -15.62 -16.84 -5.51
C ILE A 63 -14.92 -18.15 -5.19
N ALA A 64 -13.58 -18.12 -5.21
CA ALA A 64 -12.73 -19.18 -4.74
C ALA A 64 -11.77 -18.68 -3.62
N GLN A 65 -11.71 -19.42 -2.52
CA GLN A 65 -10.86 -19.10 -1.36
C GLN A 65 -9.97 -20.29 -0.98
N PRO A 66 -9.04 -20.72 -1.85
CA PRO A 66 -8.22 -21.89 -1.57
C PRO A 66 -7.29 -21.61 -0.39
N GLU A 67 -7.21 -22.55 0.56
CA GLU A 67 -6.24 -22.47 1.67
C GLU A 67 -4.78 -22.53 1.18
N ARG A 68 -4.56 -23.26 0.10
CA ARG A 68 -3.27 -23.37 -0.59
C ARG A 68 -3.47 -23.30 -2.08
N ILE A 69 -2.56 -22.63 -2.80
CA ILE A 69 -2.55 -22.60 -4.25
C ILE A 69 -1.49 -23.56 -4.78
N LYS A 70 -0.30 -23.55 -4.17
CA LYS A 70 0.78 -24.47 -4.53
C LYS A 70 0.42 -25.89 -4.11
N ASN A 71 0.65 -26.86 -5.00
CA ASN A 71 0.33 -28.28 -4.79
C ASN A 71 -1.15 -28.52 -4.45
N ASN A 72 -2.06 -27.88 -5.18
CA ASN A 72 -3.50 -28.07 -5.09
C ASN A 72 -4.05 -28.43 -6.46
N ASP A 73 -4.07 -29.73 -6.78
CA ASP A 73 -4.47 -30.23 -8.10
C ASP A 73 -5.96 -30.04 -8.37
N GLU A 74 -6.81 -30.11 -7.33
CA GLU A 74 -8.24 -29.83 -7.44
C GLU A 74 -8.47 -28.37 -7.91
N PHE A 75 -7.86 -27.42 -7.23
CA PHE A 75 -7.96 -26.00 -7.58
C PHE A 75 -7.37 -25.70 -8.96
N ARG A 76 -6.26 -26.36 -9.31
CA ARG A 76 -5.68 -26.28 -10.66
C ARG A 76 -6.65 -26.77 -11.70
N GLY A 77 -7.30 -27.91 -11.47
CA GLY A 77 -8.33 -28.48 -12.37
C GLY A 77 -9.52 -27.53 -12.51
N GLN A 78 -10.00 -26.97 -11.41
CA GLN A 78 -11.11 -25.99 -11.42
C GLN A 78 -10.78 -24.79 -12.30
N LEU A 79 -9.61 -24.15 -12.11
CA LEU A 79 -9.21 -22.99 -12.92
C LEU A 79 -8.98 -23.34 -14.40
N ALA A 80 -8.39 -24.52 -14.68
CA ALA A 80 -8.14 -24.97 -16.05
C ALA A 80 -9.42 -25.19 -16.85
N THR A 81 -10.51 -25.65 -16.21
CA THR A 81 -11.82 -25.85 -16.89
C THR A 81 -12.47 -24.54 -17.31
N LEU A 82 -12.14 -23.41 -16.66
CA LEU A 82 -12.64 -22.07 -17.03
C LEU A 82 -12.01 -21.54 -18.31
N LYS A 83 -10.85 -22.07 -18.72
CA LYS A 83 -10.08 -21.65 -19.92
C LYS A 83 -9.92 -20.12 -19.99
N PRO A 84 -9.36 -19.48 -18.95
CA PRO A 84 -9.23 -18.03 -18.91
C PRO A 84 -8.30 -17.53 -20.02
N ASP A 85 -8.64 -16.38 -20.61
CA ASP A 85 -7.74 -15.68 -21.53
C ASP A 85 -6.60 -14.98 -20.79
N ALA A 86 -6.87 -14.45 -19.58
CA ALA A 86 -5.89 -13.81 -18.72
C ALA A 86 -6.19 -14.02 -17.23
N ILE A 87 -5.16 -13.90 -16.39
CA ILE A 87 -5.31 -13.85 -14.93
C ILE A 87 -4.83 -12.47 -14.47
N ILE A 88 -5.69 -11.76 -13.74
CA ILE A 88 -5.41 -10.43 -13.21
C ILE A 88 -5.11 -10.56 -11.72
N VAL A 89 -3.98 -9.99 -11.29
CA VAL A 89 -3.55 -10.05 -9.89
C VAL A 89 -3.41 -8.64 -9.35
N VAL A 90 -4.07 -8.35 -8.23
CA VAL A 90 -3.99 -7.06 -7.54
C VAL A 90 -3.93 -7.28 -6.04
N GLY A 91 -2.74 -7.20 -5.46
CA GLY A 91 -2.56 -7.35 -4.02
C GLY A 91 -3.11 -8.65 -3.45
N TYR A 92 -2.97 -9.76 -4.15
CA TYR A 92 -3.49 -11.06 -3.71
C TYR A 92 -2.79 -11.59 -2.44
N GLY A 93 -1.50 -11.24 -2.27
CA GLY A 93 -0.73 -11.57 -1.08
C GLY A 93 -0.25 -13.02 -1.01
N ARG A 94 -0.22 -13.73 -2.14
CA ARG A 94 0.38 -15.07 -2.27
C ARG A 94 1.21 -15.19 -3.54
N ILE A 95 2.21 -16.03 -3.49
CA ILE A 95 3.04 -16.37 -4.66
C ILE A 95 2.17 -17.13 -5.66
N ILE A 96 2.15 -16.68 -6.91
CA ILE A 96 1.46 -17.34 -8.03
C ILE A 96 2.36 -18.51 -8.49
N PRO A 97 1.88 -19.77 -8.45
CA PRO A 97 2.68 -20.91 -8.85
C PRO A 97 2.86 -20.97 -10.36
N GLN A 98 3.91 -21.61 -10.81
CA GLN A 98 4.28 -21.71 -12.23
C GLN A 98 3.13 -22.21 -13.11
N TRP A 99 2.40 -23.26 -12.68
CA TRP A 99 1.25 -23.78 -13.43
C TRP A 99 0.15 -22.74 -13.68
N MET A 100 0.01 -21.76 -12.77
CA MET A 100 -0.98 -20.70 -12.88
C MET A 100 -0.46 -19.55 -13.76
N ILE A 101 0.87 -19.33 -13.78
CA ILE A 101 1.52 -18.38 -14.68
C ILE A 101 1.34 -18.82 -16.13
N GLU A 102 1.47 -20.11 -16.40
CA GLU A 102 1.42 -20.71 -17.75
C GLU A 102 0.00 -20.97 -18.25
N LEU A 103 -1.03 -20.84 -17.38
CA LEU A 103 -2.40 -21.23 -17.71
C LEU A 103 -3.04 -20.36 -18.81
N PRO A 104 -3.06 -19.02 -18.74
CA PRO A 104 -3.80 -18.21 -19.70
C PRO A 104 -2.94 -17.77 -20.90
N PRO A 105 -3.48 -17.78 -22.13
CA PRO A 105 -2.73 -17.41 -23.33
C PRO A 105 -2.28 -15.95 -23.36
N LEU A 106 -3.04 -15.01 -22.79
CA LEU A 106 -2.64 -13.61 -22.64
C LEU A 106 -1.75 -13.38 -21.41
N GLY A 107 -1.45 -14.45 -20.64
CA GLY A 107 -0.57 -14.43 -19.48
C GLY A 107 -1.22 -13.83 -18.22
N ASN A 108 -0.43 -13.75 -17.18
CA ASN A 108 -0.82 -13.13 -15.91
C ASN A 108 -0.38 -11.68 -15.88
N THR A 109 -1.26 -10.78 -15.51
CA THR A 109 -0.98 -9.36 -15.38
C THR A 109 -1.18 -8.91 -13.93
N ASN A 110 -0.15 -8.34 -13.32
CA ASN A 110 -0.22 -7.72 -12.00
C ASN A 110 -0.39 -6.20 -12.13
N LEU A 111 -1.21 -5.61 -11.27
CA LEU A 111 -1.23 -4.17 -11.03
C LEU A 111 -0.38 -3.87 -9.80
N HIS A 112 0.78 -3.26 -10.02
CA HIS A 112 1.71 -2.87 -8.98
C HIS A 112 1.61 -1.37 -8.69
N ALA A 113 1.62 -0.99 -7.40
CA ALA A 113 1.39 0.37 -6.95
C ALA A 113 2.69 1.20 -6.86
N SER A 114 3.52 1.14 -7.90
CA SER A 114 4.68 2.01 -8.09
C SER A 114 5.02 2.17 -9.58
N LEU A 115 5.96 3.06 -9.88
CA LEU A 115 6.65 3.11 -11.18
C LEU A 115 7.84 2.14 -11.16
N LEU A 116 7.61 0.89 -11.54
CA LEU A 116 8.68 -0.12 -11.64
C LEU A 116 9.80 0.36 -12.58
N PRO A 117 11.06 0.01 -12.29
CA PRO A 117 11.52 -0.98 -11.31
C PRO A 117 11.67 -0.45 -9.87
N LYS A 118 11.28 0.80 -9.58
CA LYS A 118 11.33 1.31 -8.21
C LYS A 118 10.24 0.68 -7.34
N TYR A 119 10.57 0.45 -6.07
CA TYR A 119 9.63 -0.01 -5.03
C TYR A 119 8.98 -1.37 -5.32
N ARG A 120 9.77 -2.37 -5.74
CA ARG A 120 9.34 -3.77 -5.80
C ARG A 120 9.01 -4.28 -4.41
N GLY A 121 7.90 -4.99 -4.23
CA GLY A 121 7.51 -5.62 -2.97
C GLY A 121 6.16 -5.19 -2.44
N ALA A 122 5.95 -5.38 -1.12
CA ALA A 122 4.61 -5.42 -0.52
C ALA A 122 4.01 -4.05 -0.16
N ALA A 123 4.84 -2.98 0.00
CA ALA A 123 4.39 -1.69 0.51
C ALA A 123 4.86 -0.50 -0.34
N PRO A 124 4.69 -0.52 -1.69
CA PRO A 124 5.26 0.49 -2.59
C PRO A 124 4.74 1.90 -2.33
N ILE A 125 3.44 2.08 -2.03
CA ILE A 125 2.83 3.38 -1.75
C ILE A 125 3.46 4.02 -0.51
N GLN A 126 3.54 3.24 0.55
CA GLN A 126 4.08 3.69 1.84
C GLN A 126 5.54 4.10 1.73
N TRP A 127 6.34 3.28 1.07
CA TRP A 127 7.77 3.56 0.92
C TRP A 127 8.05 4.71 -0.05
N ALA A 128 7.26 4.90 -1.09
CA ALA A 128 7.42 6.05 -1.98
C ALA A 128 7.23 7.38 -1.22
N ILE A 129 6.18 7.49 -0.40
CA ILE A 129 5.95 8.68 0.44
C ILE A 129 7.04 8.81 1.51
N ALA A 130 7.36 7.73 2.22
CA ALA A 130 8.36 7.73 3.30
C ALA A 130 9.77 8.10 2.80
N SER A 131 10.07 7.83 1.55
CA SER A 131 11.32 8.21 0.88
C SER A 131 11.33 9.65 0.35
N GLY A 132 10.20 10.37 0.46
CA GLY A 132 10.11 11.77 0.02
C GLY A 132 9.93 11.94 -1.49
N GLU A 133 9.46 10.91 -2.21
CA GLU A 133 9.14 11.05 -3.62
C GLU A 133 8.00 12.07 -3.80
N THR A 134 8.09 12.87 -4.86
CA THR A 134 7.04 13.82 -5.26
C THR A 134 6.16 13.25 -6.38
N VAL A 135 6.58 12.13 -6.97
CA VAL A 135 5.87 11.42 -8.04
C VAL A 135 5.99 9.93 -7.76
N THR A 136 4.90 9.22 -7.89
CA THR A 136 4.81 7.76 -7.93
C THR A 136 3.96 7.33 -9.12
N GLY A 137 3.38 6.15 -9.10
CA GLY A 137 2.47 5.72 -10.15
C GLY A 137 2.01 4.29 -9.98
N VAL A 138 1.39 3.79 -11.03
CA VAL A 138 0.96 2.41 -11.14
C VAL A 138 1.57 1.77 -12.37
N THR A 139 1.87 0.50 -12.28
CA THR A 139 2.44 -0.31 -13.35
C THR A 139 1.60 -1.57 -13.55
N THR A 140 1.15 -1.84 -14.77
CA THR A 140 0.74 -3.19 -15.15
C THR A 140 1.96 -3.93 -15.67
N MET A 141 2.18 -5.16 -15.21
CA MET A 141 3.35 -5.96 -15.53
C MET A 141 3.02 -7.44 -15.68
N ARG A 142 3.86 -8.19 -16.38
CA ARG A 142 3.80 -9.66 -16.37
C ARG A 142 4.20 -10.21 -15.02
N ILE A 143 3.62 -11.34 -14.63
CA ILE A 143 4.09 -12.08 -13.47
C ILE A 143 5.09 -13.13 -13.94
N ASP A 144 6.24 -13.14 -13.30
CA ASP A 144 7.28 -14.14 -13.41
C ASP A 144 7.55 -14.81 -12.04
N ALA A 145 8.63 -15.58 -11.95
CA ALA A 145 9.02 -16.26 -10.70
C ALA A 145 9.67 -15.33 -9.67
N GLY A 146 10.05 -14.11 -10.06
CA GLY A 146 10.70 -13.12 -9.19
C GLY A 146 9.70 -12.25 -8.42
N LEU A 147 10.24 -11.40 -7.55
CA LEU A 147 9.44 -10.43 -6.82
C LEU A 147 9.29 -9.14 -7.64
N ASP A 148 8.16 -8.98 -8.31
CA ASP A 148 7.82 -7.83 -9.16
C ASP A 148 8.89 -7.52 -10.22
N THR A 149 9.49 -8.57 -10.80
CA THR A 149 10.59 -8.49 -11.79
C THR A 149 10.12 -8.62 -13.23
N GLY A 150 8.90 -9.07 -13.46
CA GLY A 150 8.36 -9.30 -14.79
C GLY A 150 8.27 -8.04 -15.65
N ASP A 151 8.15 -8.26 -16.95
CA ASP A 151 8.14 -7.18 -17.95
C ASP A 151 7.02 -6.17 -17.74
N ILE A 152 7.34 -4.91 -17.86
CA ILE A 152 6.39 -3.80 -17.81
C ILE A 152 5.51 -3.81 -19.06
N LEU A 153 4.20 -3.69 -18.86
CA LEU A 153 3.22 -3.53 -19.93
C LEU A 153 2.87 -2.06 -20.14
N LEU A 154 2.29 -1.42 -19.12
CA LEU A 154 1.98 0.01 -19.12
C LEU A 154 2.33 0.64 -17.75
N GLN A 155 2.54 1.96 -17.78
CA GLN A 155 2.76 2.75 -16.57
C GLN A 155 2.00 4.07 -16.62
N LYS A 156 1.54 4.52 -15.46
CA LYS A 156 0.92 5.85 -15.30
C LYS A 156 1.49 6.54 -14.09
N ALA A 157 2.14 7.69 -14.29
CA ALA A 157 2.66 8.53 -13.22
C ALA A 157 1.55 9.32 -12.52
N ILE A 158 1.71 9.53 -11.21
CA ILE A 158 0.76 10.18 -10.32
C ILE A 158 1.55 11.09 -9.37
N PRO A 159 1.22 12.39 -9.26
CA PRO A 159 1.88 13.26 -8.29
C PRO A 159 1.51 12.88 -6.86
N ILE A 160 2.47 13.01 -5.94
CA ILE A 160 2.27 12.93 -4.50
C ILE A 160 2.19 14.36 -3.98
N ALA A 161 1.02 14.77 -3.46
CA ALA A 161 0.87 16.08 -2.85
C ALA A 161 1.62 16.16 -1.50
N PRO A 162 2.04 17.36 -1.06
CA PRO A 162 2.75 17.52 0.21
C PRO A 162 2.01 16.98 1.43
N GLU A 163 0.68 16.99 1.40
CA GLU A 163 -0.20 16.50 2.46
C GLU A 163 -0.65 15.05 2.28
N ASP A 164 -0.34 14.40 1.15
CA ASP A 164 -0.75 13.01 0.92
C ASP A 164 -0.16 12.08 1.98
N THR A 165 -1.01 11.22 2.49
CA THR A 165 -0.64 10.02 3.25
C THR A 165 -0.82 8.77 2.38
N ALA A 166 -0.33 7.62 2.83
CA ALA A 166 -0.61 6.38 2.12
C ALA A 166 -2.12 6.09 2.03
N GLU A 167 -2.90 6.52 3.03
CA GLU A 167 -4.35 6.36 3.07
C GLU A 167 -5.08 7.21 2.03
N THR A 168 -4.64 8.47 1.81
CA THR A 168 -5.26 9.37 0.82
C THR A 168 -4.79 9.10 -0.61
N LEU A 169 -3.56 8.64 -0.79
CA LEU A 169 -2.98 8.38 -2.11
C LEU A 169 -3.46 7.04 -2.70
N ALA A 170 -3.62 5.99 -1.88
CA ALA A 170 -3.97 4.67 -2.36
C ALA A 170 -5.28 4.61 -3.16
N PRO A 171 -6.39 5.27 -2.78
CA PRO A 171 -7.62 5.27 -3.58
C PRO A 171 -7.45 5.90 -4.96
N ARG A 172 -6.68 6.98 -5.06
CA ARG A 172 -6.38 7.64 -6.35
C ARG A 172 -5.57 6.73 -7.26
N MET A 173 -4.57 6.05 -6.70
CA MET A 173 -3.76 5.08 -7.43
C MET A 173 -4.58 3.87 -7.88
N ALA A 174 -5.48 3.37 -7.02
CA ALA A 174 -6.36 2.25 -7.34
C ALA A 174 -7.30 2.56 -8.50
N ALA A 175 -7.91 3.76 -8.52
CA ALA A 175 -8.78 4.19 -9.61
C ALA A 175 -8.02 4.31 -10.95
N ILE A 176 -6.85 4.95 -10.94
CA ILE A 176 -6.00 5.09 -12.14
C ILE A 176 -5.49 3.73 -12.60
N GLY A 177 -5.13 2.84 -11.66
CA GLY A 177 -4.69 1.49 -11.95
C GLY A 177 -5.78 0.61 -12.58
N ALA A 178 -7.02 0.81 -12.18
CA ALA A 178 -8.16 0.11 -12.75
C ALA A 178 -8.36 0.47 -14.24
N GLU A 179 -8.28 1.74 -14.61
CA GLU A 179 -8.34 2.18 -15.99
C GLU A 179 -7.13 1.64 -16.80
N LEU A 180 -5.93 1.70 -16.22
CA LEU A 180 -4.72 1.19 -16.86
C LEU A 180 -4.80 -0.32 -17.11
N MET A 181 -5.44 -1.09 -16.23
CA MET A 181 -5.64 -2.53 -16.41
C MET A 181 -6.55 -2.84 -17.60
N VAL A 182 -7.64 -2.10 -17.77
CA VAL A 182 -8.55 -2.23 -18.92
C VAL A 182 -7.80 -1.91 -20.23
N GLU A 183 -7.06 -0.81 -20.26
CA GLU A 183 -6.21 -0.43 -21.41
C GLU A 183 -5.20 -1.54 -21.72
N THR A 184 -4.56 -2.09 -20.70
CA THR A 184 -3.58 -3.18 -20.83
C THR A 184 -4.21 -4.42 -21.48
N LEU A 185 -5.37 -4.87 -21.01
CA LEU A 185 -6.03 -6.06 -21.55
C LEU A 185 -6.46 -5.89 -23.02
N HIS A 186 -7.00 -4.72 -23.36
CA HIS A 186 -7.33 -4.41 -24.76
C HIS A 186 -6.10 -4.40 -25.63
N GLY A 187 -5.02 -3.79 -25.17
CA GLY A 187 -3.75 -3.74 -25.91
C GLY A 187 -3.07 -5.10 -26.07
N LEU A 188 -3.15 -5.96 -25.05
CA LEU A 188 -2.65 -7.34 -25.14
C LEU A 188 -3.47 -8.17 -26.14
N LYS A 189 -4.81 -8.04 -26.11
CA LYS A 189 -5.70 -8.74 -27.06
C LYS A 189 -5.47 -8.31 -28.50
N SER A 190 -5.25 -7.00 -28.73
CA SER A 190 -4.99 -6.45 -30.07
C SER A 190 -3.55 -6.58 -30.53
N GLY A 191 -2.63 -7.02 -29.64
CA GLY A 191 -1.19 -7.11 -29.94
C GLY A 191 -0.47 -5.75 -30.05
N THR A 192 -1.09 -4.67 -29.56
CA THR A 192 -0.50 -3.31 -29.59
C THR A 192 0.42 -3.01 -28.42
N ILE A 193 0.35 -3.78 -27.34
CA ILE A 193 1.25 -3.67 -26.20
C ILE A 193 2.31 -4.77 -26.27
N HIS A 194 3.57 -4.33 -26.21
CA HIS A 194 4.72 -5.22 -26.15
C HIS A 194 5.39 -5.13 -24.76
N PRO A 195 5.56 -6.26 -24.06
CA PRO A 195 6.25 -6.29 -22.78
C PRO A 195 7.67 -5.71 -22.88
N LYS A 196 8.08 -4.91 -21.89
CA LYS A 196 9.40 -4.28 -21.81
C LYS A 196 10.15 -4.77 -20.59
N PRO A 197 11.33 -5.38 -20.72
CA PRO A 197 12.14 -5.79 -19.58
C PRO A 197 12.43 -4.62 -18.63
N GLN A 198 12.48 -4.90 -17.35
CA GLN A 198 12.86 -3.93 -16.34
C GLN A 198 14.38 -3.74 -16.30
N ASP A 199 14.84 -2.52 -16.01
CA ASP A 199 16.24 -2.23 -15.74
C ASP A 199 16.54 -2.47 -14.24
N ASP A 200 17.10 -3.63 -13.93
CA ASP A 200 17.39 -4.05 -12.55
C ASP A 200 18.37 -3.11 -11.83
N SER A 201 19.21 -2.38 -12.57
CA SER A 201 20.13 -1.40 -11.96
C SER A 201 19.41 -0.22 -11.29
N LYS A 202 18.14 0.02 -11.64
CA LYS A 202 17.28 1.07 -11.09
C LYS A 202 16.27 0.54 -10.07
N ALA A 203 16.31 -0.76 -9.80
CA ALA A 203 15.35 -1.37 -8.88
C ALA A 203 15.61 -0.93 -7.43
N THR A 204 14.52 -0.61 -6.73
CA THR A 204 14.51 -0.41 -5.27
C THR A 204 13.45 -1.30 -4.63
N LEU A 205 13.60 -1.58 -3.34
CA LEU A 205 12.70 -2.46 -2.60
C LEU A 205 11.73 -1.68 -1.72
N ALA A 206 10.52 -2.21 -1.61
CA ALA A 206 9.46 -1.75 -0.72
C ALA A 206 8.98 -2.92 0.17
N PRO A 207 9.77 -3.31 1.18
CA PRO A 207 9.45 -4.46 2.01
C PRO A 207 8.15 -4.27 2.77
N LEU A 208 7.55 -5.39 3.22
CA LEU A 208 6.41 -5.37 4.11
C LEU A 208 6.75 -4.55 5.36
N LEU A 209 5.88 -3.58 5.70
CA LEU A 209 6.06 -2.76 6.89
C LEU A 209 6.02 -3.61 8.16
N LYS A 210 6.83 -3.22 9.13
CA LYS A 210 6.86 -3.79 10.49
C LYS A 210 6.49 -2.70 11.49
N LYS A 211 6.10 -3.10 12.68
CA LYS A 211 5.78 -2.13 13.76
C LYS A 211 6.94 -1.19 14.04
N GLU A 212 8.16 -1.70 14.01
CA GLU A 212 9.39 -0.98 14.28
C GLU A 212 9.67 0.15 13.28
N ASP A 213 9.17 0.03 12.03
CA ASP A 213 9.32 1.07 11.02
C ASP A 213 8.66 2.40 11.43
N GLY A 214 7.62 2.32 12.26
CA GLY A 214 6.93 3.48 12.82
C GLY A 214 7.66 4.16 13.97
N ARG A 215 8.71 3.55 14.55
CA ARG A 215 9.46 4.18 15.62
C ARG A 215 10.25 5.38 15.08
N ILE A 216 10.03 6.56 15.67
CA ILE A 216 10.71 7.78 15.26
C ILE A 216 12.19 7.66 15.60
N ASN A 217 13.03 7.89 14.60
CA ASN A 217 14.47 8.05 14.77
C ASN A 217 14.80 9.55 14.71
N PHE A 218 15.09 10.14 15.86
CA PHE A 218 15.37 11.57 15.99
C PHE A 218 16.68 12.02 15.31
N HIS A 219 17.58 11.09 14.94
CA HIS A 219 18.77 11.42 14.14
C HIS A 219 18.44 11.77 12.69
N ARG A 220 17.21 11.48 12.23
CA ARG A 220 16.77 11.88 10.90
C ARG A 220 16.38 13.36 10.87
N PRO A 221 16.63 14.05 9.74
CA PRO A 221 16.11 15.40 9.52
C PRO A 221 14.58 15.46 9.59
N ALA A 222 14.04 16.59 10.01
CA ALA A 222 12.59 16.81 10.12
C ALA A 222 11.80 16.43 8.86
N PRO A 223 12.22 16.77 7.62
CA PRO A 223 11.50 16.36 6.40
C PRO A 223 11.39 14.85 6.25
N GLU A 224 12.42 14.08 6.57
CA GLU A 224 12.40 12.62 6.50
C GLU A 224 11.43 12.02 7.53
N ILE A 225 11.40 12.58 8.74
CA ILE A 225 10.46 12.14 9.78
C ILE A 225 9.01 12.39 9.34
N VAL A 226 8.70 13.59 8.80
CA VAL A 226 7.37 13.92 8.27
C VAL A 226 6.97 12.98 7.14
N ASN A 227 7.88 12.70 6.20
CA ASN A 227 7.60 11.78 5.11
C ASN A 227 7.28 10.36 5.61
N ARG A 228 8.04 9.86 6.59
CA ARG A 228 7.77 8.56 7.22
C ARG A 228 6.44 8.57 7.98
N MET A 229 6.12 9.66 8.68
CA MET A 229 4.82 9.83 9.35
C MET A 229 3.67 9.71 8.35
N ARG A 230 3.74 10.43 7.23
CA ARG A 230 2.72 10.38 6.17
C ARG A 230 2.65 9.03 5.47
N GLY A 231 3.79 8.46 5.11
CA GLY A 231 3.88 7.18 4.41
C GLY A 231 3.40 6.00 5.23
N PHE A 232 3.55 6.05 6.55
CA PHE A 232 3.22 4.93 7.42
C PHE A 232 1.84 5.06 8.09
N GLN A 233 1.06 6.08 7.77
CA GLN A 233 -0.34 6.13 8.19
C GLN A 233 -1.21 5.21 7.32
N PRO A 234 -2.19 4.52 7.93
CA PRO A 234 -2.53 4.50 9.36
C PRO A 234 -1.70 3.51 10.18
N TRP A 235 -0.93 2.64 9.55
CA TRP A 235 -0.10 1.62 10.19
C TRP A 235 1.28 1.52 9.50
N PRO A 236 2.35 1.39 10.29
CA PRO A 236 2.44 1.31 11.75
C PRO A 236 2.22 2.65 12.46
N GLY A 237 2.05 3.76 11.73
CA GLY A 237 2.02 5.10 12.27
C GLY A 237 3.40 5.60 12.68
N ALA A 238 3.49 6.76 13.32
CA ALA A 238 4.72 7.27 13.91
C ALA A 238 4.59 7.30 15.42
N TYR A 239 5.54 6.71 16.13
CA TYR A 239 5.49 6.65 17.59
C TYR A 239 6.88 6.78 18.22
N THR A 240 6.88 7.19 19.47
CA THR A 240 8.04 7.29 20.34
C THR A 240 7.65 6.97 21.78
N THR A 241 8.53 7.23 22.74
CA THR A 241 8.22 7.19 24.18
C THR A 241 8.29 8.59 24.78
N PHE A 242 7.43 8.81 25.77
CA PHE A 242 7.44 10.00 26.60
C PHE A 242 7.21 9.56 28.06
N ARG A 243 8.17 9.88 28.95
CA ARG A 243 8.16 9.44 30.34
C ARG A 243 7.92 7.92 30.48
N GLY A 244 8.63 7.11 29.66
CA GLY A 244 8.54 5.65 29.63
C GLY A 244 7.26 5.06 29.06
N LYS A 245 6.31 5.87 28.54
CA LYS A 245 5.05 5.42 27.94
C LYS A 245 5.02 5.72 26.45
N ASN A 246 4.27 4.91 25.71
CA ASN A 246 4.13 5.07 24.27
C ASN A 246 3.41 6.38 23.92
N LEU A 247 3.91 7.09 22.93
CA LEU A 247 3.33 8.33 22.42
C LEU A 247 3.26 8.24 20.89
N HIS A 248 2.08 8.19 20.32
CA HIS A 248 1.90 8.34 18.87
C HIS A 248 1.88 9.81 18.47
N ILE A 249 2.55 10.13 17.36
CA ILE A 249 2.52 11.46 16.74
C ILE A 249 1.76 11.31 15.40
N TRP A 250 0.59 11.94 15.34
CA TRP A 250 -0.31 11.81 14.18
C TRP A 250 -0.01 12.83 13.11
N THR A 251 0.21 14.08 13.51
CA THR A 251 0.51 15.16 12.59
C THR A 251 1.58 16.07 13.15
N ALA A 252 2.49 16.49 12.29
CA ALA A 252 3.53 17.46 12.57
C ALA A 252 3.85 18.23 11.30
N ARG A 253 4.46 19.40 11.47
CA ARG A 253 5.00 20.20 10.37
C ARG A 253 6.41 20.67 10.68
N GLN A 254 7.17 21.04 9.66
CA GLN A 254 8.51 21.58 9.87
C GLN A 254 8.45 22.90 10.63
N ASP A 255 9.40 23.08 11.54
CA ASP A 255 9.63 24.32 12.27
C ASP A 255 11.05 24.81 11.99
N GLY A 256 11.24 26.13 11.97
CA GLY A 256 12.54 26.75 11.65
C GLY A 256 13.56 26.79 12.79
N ARG A 257 13.27 26.22 13.95
CA ARG A 257 14.15 26.21 15.12
C ARG A 257 15.25 25.18 15.01
N HIS A 258 16.29 25.42 15.78
CA HIS A 258 17.38 24.48 15.99
C HIS A 258 17.32 23.96 17.43
N LEU A 259 16.98 22.68 17.59
CA LEU A 259 16.91 21.98 18.87
C LEU A 259 17.78 20.72 18.82
N LYS A 260 18.19 20.24 20.00
CA LYS A 260 18.85 18.93 20.10
C LYS A 260 17.86 17.81 19.78
N GLU A 261 18.36 16.74 19.21
CA GLU A 261 17.58 15.59 18.83
C GLU A 261 16.75 15.04 20.01
N GLY A 262 15.45 14.89 19.82
CA GLY A 262 14.51 14.42 20.83
C GLY A 262 14.13 15.43 21.91
N GLU A 263 14.77 16.61 21.95
CA GLU A 263 14.45 17.69 22.89
C GLU A 263 13.07 18.29 22.57
N LEU A 264 12.29 18.54 23.59
CA LEU A 264 11.01 19.24 23.48
C LEU A 264 11.18 20.70 23.94
N ALA A 265 10.68 21.61 23.12
CA ALA A 265 10.54 23.02 23.47
C ALA A 265 9.05 23.39 23.46
N VAL A 266 8.64 24.19 24.44
CA VAL A 266 7.31 24.77 24.52
C VAL A 266 7.40 26.26 24.21
N ASP A 267 6.54 26.73 23.28
CA ASP A 267 6.43 28.13 22.90
C ASP A 267 4.95 28.54 22.88
N GLY A 268 4.47 29.08 23.98
CA GLY A 268 3.05 29.27 24.21
C GLY A 268 2.32 27.94 24.22
N GLU A 269 1.41 27.72 23.24
CA GLU A 269 0.68 26.47 23.06
C GLU A 269 1.34 25.50 22.05
N ARG A 270 2.46 25.90 21.45
CA ARG A 270 3.17 25.09 20.45
C ARG A 270 4.15 24.15 21.14
N LEU A 271 4.17 22.93 20.65
CA LEU A 271 5.10 21.89 21.10
C LEU A 271 6.06 21.56 19.95
N ILE A 272 7.35 21.82 20.14
CA ILE A 272 8.38 21.65 19.12
C ILE A 272 9.33 20.55 19.55
N MET A 273 9.66 19.68 18.61
CA MET A 273 10.54 18.53 18.80
C MET A 273 11.80 18.68 17.95
N GLY A 274 12.97 18.55 18.56
CA GLY A 274 14.25 18.56 17.87
C GLY A 274 14.48 17.28 17.07
N CYS A 275 15.05 17.45 15.87
CA CYS A 275 15.35 16.39 14.92
C CYS A 275 16.81 16.49 14.45
N GLY A 276 17.27 15.49 13.70
CA GLY A 276 18.61 15.44 13.15
C GLY A 276 18.93 16.63 12.25
N SER A 277 20.23 16.86 12.05
CA SER A 277 20.76 17.99 11.28
C SER A 277 20.33 19.35 11.81
N GLY A 278 20.05 19.46 13.12
CA GLY A 278 19.61 20.70 13.76
C GLY A 278 18.23 21.19 13.33
N SER A 279 17.43 20.33 12.72
CA SER A 279 16.07 20.66 12.29
C SER A 279 15.04 20.39 13.40
N ALA A 280 13.81 20.89 13.25
CA ALA A 280 12.76 20.68 14.22
C ALA A 280 11.39 20.48 13.57
N LEU A 281 10.47 19.88 14.34
CA LEU A 281 9.07 19.67 13.98
C LEU A 281 8.15 20.29 15.03
N GLU A 282 7.18 21.06 14.61
CA GLU A 282 6.02 21.39 15.42
C GLU A 282 5.07 20.21 15.42
N LEU A 283 4.81 19.65 16.57
CA LEU A 283 3.83 18.58 16.80
C LEU A 283 2.44 19.20 16.87
N LEU A 284 1.48 18.65 16.13
CA LEU A 284 0.12 19.19 16.05
C LEU A 284 -0.88 18.31 16.76
N GLU A 285 -0.80 17.00 16.55
CA GLU A 285 -1.69 16.04 17.14
C GLU A 285 -0.93 14.81 17.66
N LEU A 286 -1.27 14.41 18.87
CA LEU A 286 -0.60 13.39 19.65
C LEU A 286 -1.61 12.41 20.24
N GLN A 287 -1.14 11.21 20.58
CA GLN A 287 -1.94 10.24 21.31
C GLN A 287 -1.08 9.51 22.34
N PRO A 288 -1.16 9.90 23.62
CA PRO A 288 -0.51 9.16 24.70
C PRO A 288 -1.13 7.78 24.88
N GLU A 289 -0.35 6.85 25.41
CA GLU A 289 -0.79 5.50 25.71
C GLU A 289 -2.05 5.48 26.57
N GLY A 290 -3.07 4.72 26.13
CA GLY A 290 -4.35 4.59 26.83
C GLY A 290 -5.24 5.84 26.77
N ARG A 291 -4.89 6.87 25.99
CA ARG A 291 -5.68 8.09 25.84
C ARG A 291 -6.22 8.23 24.43
N LYS A 292 -7.16 9.17 24.24
CA LYS A 292 -7.63 9.59 22.93
C LYS A 292 -6.60 10.51 22.27
N ARG A 293 -6.65 10.60 20.96
CA ARG A 293 -5.95 11.60 20.15
C ARG A 293 -6.33 13.01 20.63
N MET A 294 -5.35 13.89 20.75
CA MET A 294 -5.51 15.24 21.26
C MET A 294 -4.60 16.23 20.53
N ALA A 295 -4.95 17.51 20.56
CA ALA A 295 -4.08 18.57 20.08
C ALA A 295 -2.82 18.70 20.95
N ALA A 296 -1.71 19.16 20.37
CA ALA A 296 -0.46 19.36 21.11
C ALA A 296 -0.61 20.33 22.27
N ARG A 297 -1.41 21.41 22.14
CA ARG A 297 -1.72 22.35 23.23
C ARG A 297 -2.34 21.65 24.45
N ASP A 298 -3.26 20.71 24.21
CA ASP A 298 -3.93 19.99 25.29
C ASP A 298 -2.95 19.02 25.99
N PHE A 299 -1.99 18.50 25.22
CA PHE A 299 -0.89 17.69 25.75
C PHE A 299 0.06 18.54 26.60
N VAL A 300 0.47 19.74 26.13
CA VAL A 300 1.31 20.69 26.89
C VAL A 300 0.69 21.00 28.24
N HIS A 301 -0.58 21.40 28.26
CA HIS A 301 -1.29 21.72 29.49
C HIS A 301 -1.52 20.51 30.39
N GLY A 302 -2.01 19.39 29.83
CA GLY A 302 -2.35 18.19 30.60
C GLY A 302 -1.16 17.47 31.22
N TYR A 303 0.03 17.64 30.65
CA TYR A 303 1.28 17.05 31.15
C TYR A 303 2.20 18.07 31.81
N HIS A 304 1.78 19.35 31.91
CA HIS A 304 2.51 20.46 32.54
C HIS A 304 3.92 20.60 31.97
N LEU A 305 4.03 20.63 30.62
CA LEU A 305 5.32 20.75 29.95
C LEU A 305 5.83 22.20 30.09
N SER A 306 7.08 22.34 30.47
CA SER A 306 7.78 23.62 30.56
C SER A 306 8.95 23.77 29.57
N GLY A 307 9.26 22.68 28.84
CA GLY A 307 10.39 22.56 27.93
C GLY A 307 11.59 21.88 28.59
N GLY A 308 12.51 21.39 27.75
CA GLY A 308 13.69 20.64 28.18
C GLY A 308 13.48 19.15 28.41
N GLU A 309 12.24 18.66 28.38
CA GLU A 309 11.93 17.23 28.38
C GLU A 309 12.40 16.59 27.05
N ARG A 310 12.56 15.28 27.07
CA ARG A 310 12.99 14.51 25.91
C ARG A 310 12.00 13.43 25.52
N LEU A 311 11.92 13.18 24.22
CA LEU A 311 11.25 12.02 23.66
C LEU A 311 12.28 10.90 23.41
N GLY A 312 11.79 9.66 23.43
CA GLY A 312 12.63 8.48 23.17
C GLY A 312 13.23 7.84 24.41
N GLU A 313 12.91 8.40 25.58
CA GLU A 313 13.33 7.91 26.90
C GLU A 313 12.21 7.16 27.62
#